data_600c30e596dd695d232e20bfb3c9e80f
#
_entry.id   600c30e596dd695d232e20bfb3c9e80f
#
_cell.length_a   1.000
_cell.length_b   1.000
_cell.length_c   1.000
_cell.angle_alpha   90.00
_cell.angle_beta   90.00
_cell.angle_gamma   90.00
#
_symmetry.space_group_name_H-M   'P 1'
#
loop_
_entity.id
_entity.type
_entity.pdbx_description
1 polymer ?
#
loop_
_entity_poly.entity_id
_entity_poly.type
_entity_poly.pdbx_seq_one_letter_code
_entity_poly.pdbx_strand_id
1 'polypeptide(L)'
;MPEIDDLLKDRGSRYGDFGVQSQTAQAIREAFQTGDNWDDLPPYMREGLDLIATKLSRMLCGDYMYLDNVVDIIGYMTLVKIEMEKEHARNEKFNEYVKAQSEAPLGMPAIKTEDPNWFGSGSNNSHDEELGNPIRWRGPYSNP
;
A
#
# COMPACT_ATOMS: atom_id res chain seq x y z
N MET A 1 38.40 4.26 -0.17
CA MET A 1 37.77 4.68 1.10
C MET A 1 37.54 3.43 1.93
N PRO A 2 38.36 3.18 2.94
CA PRO A 2 38.29 1.94 3.71
C PRO A 2 36.90 1.70 4.36
N GLU A 3 36.20 2.75 4.77
CA GLU A 3 34.90 2.66 5.40
C GLU A 3 33.77 2.16 4.47
N ILE A 4 33.83 2.47 3.17
CA ILE A 4 32.83 1.98 2.19
C ILE A 4 33.08 0.52 1.89
N ASP A 5 34.34 0.10 1.73
CA ASP A 5 34.68 -1.29 1.43
C ASP A 5 34.30 -2.22 2.58
N ASP A 6 34.52 -1.80 3.83
CA ASP A 6 34.11 -2.55 5.02
C ASP A 6 32.58 -2.66 5.11
N LEU A 7 31.86 -1.56 4.82
CA LEU A 7 30.39 -1.57 4.78
C LEU A 7 29.86 -2.50 3.69
N LEU A 8 30.45 -2.48 2.49
CA LEU A 8 30.02 -3.35 1.38
C LEU A 8 30.30 -4.83 1.70
N LYS A 9 31.42 -5.12 2.37
CA LYS A 9 31.77 -6.47 2.80
C LYS A 9 30.76 -7.00 3.87
N ASP A 10 30.45 -6.17 4.86
CA ASP A 10 29.45 -6.51 5.89
C ASP A 10 28.05 -6.75 5.26
N ARG A 11 27.64 -5.87 4.35
CA ARG A 11 26.38 -6.04 3.62
C ARG A 11 26.36 -7.28 2.74
N GLY A 12 27.46 -7.56 2.03
CA GLY A 12 27.58 -8.78 1.21
C GLY A 12 27.48 -10.05 2.03
N SER A 13 28.02 -10.09 3.25
CA SER A 13 27.92 -11.25 4.14
C SER A 13 26.48 -11.47 4.63
N ARG A 14 25.70 -10.40 4.85
CA ARG A 14 24.33 -10.48 5.37
C ARG A 14 23.28 -10.69 4.28
N TYR A 15 23.45 -10.04 3.13
CA TYR A 15 22.42 -9.95 2.09
C TYR A 15 22.79 -10.70 0.80
N GLY A 16 24.00 -11.26 0.72
CA GLY A 16 24.53 -11.91 -0.46
C GLY A 16 25.02 -10.94 -1.52
N ASP A 17 25.35 -11.47 -2.70
CA ASP A 17 25.74 -10.66 -3.86
C ASP A 17 24.59 -9.77 -4.33
N PHE A 18 24.88 -8.49 -4.52
CA PHE A 18 23.86 -7.50 -4.89
C PHE A 18 23.21 -7.80 -6.25
N GLY A 19 23.99 -8.30 -7.22
CA GLY A 19 23.47 -8.65 -8.55
C GLY A 19 22.45 -9.79 -8.47
N VAL A 20 22.78 -10.86 -7.74
CA VAL A 20 21.90 -12.01 -7.53
C VAL A 20 20.68 -11.61 -6.71
N GLN A 21 20.87 -10.87 -5.63
CA GLN A 21 19.78 -10.41 -4.77
C GLN A 21 18.80 -9.50 -5.53
N SER A 22 19.32 -8.59 -6.38
CA SER A 22 18.46 -7.71 -7.17
C SER A 22 17.65 -8.44 -8.22
N GLN A 23 18.23 -9.41 -8.92
CA GLN A 23 17.50 -10.28 -9.86
C GLN A 23 16.40 -11.07 -9.15
N THR A 24 16.70 -11.65 -8.00
CA THR A 24 15.72 -12.38 -7.19
C THR A 24 14.57 -11.47 -6.73
N ALA A 25 14.87 -10.25 -6.28
CA ALA A 25 13.86 -9.28 -5.88
C ALA A 25 12.95 -8.89 -7.05
N GLN A 26 13.50 -8.68 -8.26
CA GLN A 26 12.71 -8.38 -9.45
C GLN A 26 11.82 -9.56 -9.86
N ALA A 27 12.33 -10.79 -9.82
CA ALA A 27 11.53 -11.97 -10.13
C ALA A 27 10.33 -12.15 -9.15
N ILE A 28 10.52 -11.84 -7.85
CA ILE A 28 9.44 -11.84 -6.87
C ILE A 28 8.40 -10.77 -7.21
N ARG A 29 8.83 -9.56 -7.58
CA ARG A 29 7.92 -8.47 -7.98
C ARG A 29 7.14 -8.81 -9.25
N GLU A 30 7.79 -9.41 -10.24
CA GLU A 30 7.12 -9.91 -11.44
C GLU A 30 6.04 -10.93 -11.10
N ALA A 31 6.32 -11.86 -10.17
CA ALA A 31 5.33 -12.82 -9.70
C ALA A 31 4.12 -12.13 -9.02
N PHE A 32 4.32 -11.06 -8.26
CA PHE A 32 3.20 -10.30 -7.69
C PHE A 32 2.30 -9.70 -8.76
N GLN A 33 2.88 -9.22 -9.86
CA GLN A 33 2.16 -8.60 -10.98
C GLN A 33 1.30 -9.59 -11.78
N THR A 34 1.47 -10.89 -11.58
CA THR A 34 0.61 -11.90 -12.20
C THR A 34 -0.73 -12.09 -11.50
N GLY A 35 -0.92 -11.49 -10.31
CA GLY A 35 -2.17 -11.58 -9.58
C GLY A 35 -3.27 -10.71 -10.21
N ASP A 36 -4.48 -11.26 -10.30
CA ASP A 36 -5.62 -10.61 -10.96
C ASP A 36 -5.97 -9.23 -10.36
N ASN A 37 -5.65 -9.02 -9.08
CA ASN A 37 -5.95 -7.77 -8.38
C ASN A 37 -4.78 -6.77 -8.39
N TRP A 38 -3.67 -7.07 -9.04
CA TRP A 38 -2.47 -6.22 -8.96
C TRP A 38 -2.73 -4.77 -9.37
N ASP A 39 -3.46 -4.57 -10.45
CA ASP A 39 -3.74 -3.24 -10.99
C ASP A 39 -4.72 -2.44 -10.12
N ASP A 40 -5.53 -3.14 -9.32
CA ASP A 40 -6.50 -2.56 -8.39
C ASP A 40 -5.91 -2.28 -7.00
N LEU A 41 -4.69 -2.75 -6.70
CA LEU A 41 -4.07 -2.53 -5.40
C LEU A 41 -3.78 -1.04 -5.16
N PRO A 42 -4.13 -0.51 -3.97
CA PRO A 42 -3.76 0.85 -3.61
C PRO A 42 -2.24 1.02 -3.49
N PRO A 43 -1.70 2.24 -3.69
CA PRO A 43 -0.26 2.49 -3.69
C PRO A 43 0.47 1.99 -2.44
N TYR A 44 -0.10 2.15 -1.25
CA TYR A 44 0.52 1.71 0.00
C TYR A 44 0.69 0.19 0.07
N MET A 45 -0.22 -0.55 -0.57
CA MET A 45 -0.15 -2.01 -0.61
C MET A 45 0.91 -2.49 -1.59
N ARG A 46 1.00 -1.88 -2.79
CA ARG A 46 2.08 -2.17 -3.75
C ARG A 46 3.45 -1.87 -3.16
N GLU A 47 3.62 -0.72 -2.50
CA GLU A 47 4.88 -0.36 -1.85
C GLU A 47 5.24 -1.35 -0.74
N GLY A 48 4.28 -1.75 0.11
CA GLY A 48 4.49 -2.78 1.13
C GLY A 48 4.98 -4.10 0.53
N LEU A 49 4.39 -4.57 -0.56
CA LEU A 49 4.80 -5.78 -1.27
C LEU A 49 6.20 -5.64 -1.89
N ASP A 50 6.54 -4.49 -2.47
CA ASP A 50 7.87 -4.23 -3.04
C ASP A 50 8.98 -4.24 -2.00
N LEU A 51 8.73 -3.67 -0.82
CA LEU A 51 9.65 -3.71 0.32
C LEU A 51 9.83 -5.15 0.84
N ILE A 52 8.75 -5.92 0.90
CA ILE A 52 8.78 -7.33 1.29
C ILE A 52 9.58 -8.15 0.27
N ALA A 53 9.40 -7.94 -1.04
CA ALA A 53 10.19 -8.61 -2.08
C ALA A 53 11.68 -8.41 -1.87
N THR A 54 12.09 -7.20 -1.48
CA THR A 54 13.49 -6.90 -1.15
C THR A 54 13.98 -7.67 0.07
N LYS A 55 13.18 -7.82 1.13
CA LYS A 55 13.56 -8.58 2.33
C LYS A 55 13.59 -10.09 2.07
N LEU A 56 12.63 -10.60 1.32
CA LEU A 56 12.61 -12.00 0.88
C LEU A 56 13.84 -12.33 0.04
N SER A 57 14.22 -11.48 -0.91
CA SER A 57 15.42 -11.72 -1.73
C SER A 57 16.70 -11.75 -0.90
N ARG A 58 16.82 -10.91 0.14
CA ARG A 58 17.93 -10.94 1.08
C ARG A 58 18.01 -12.24 1.88
N MET A 59 16.86 -12.76 2.31
CA MET A 59 16.80 -14.04 2.99
C MET A 59 17.19 -15.20 2.05
N LEU A 60 16.83 -15.11 0.77
CA LEU A 60 17.12 -16.17 -0.20
C LEU A 60 18.56 -16.15 -0.71
N CYS A 61 19.22 -14.99 -0.72
CA CYS A 61 20.55 -14.81 -1.30
C CYS A 61 21.66 -14.62 -0.26
N GLY A 62 21.31 -14.27 0.97
CA GLY A 62 22.26 -13.98 2.05
C GLY A 62 22.06 -14.85 3.28
N ASP A 63 22.25 -14.25 4.45
CA ASP A 63 22.01 -14.93 5.73
C ASP A 63 20.50 -15.06 5.99
N TYR A 64 19.95 -16.26 5.76
CA TYR A 64 18.53 -16.55 5.98
C TYR A 64 18.12 -16.52 7.46
N MET A 65 19.09 -16.60 8.39
CA MET A 65 18.85 -16.49 9.83
C MET A 65 18.93 -15.06 10.36
N TYR A 66 19.21 -14.08 9.47
CA TYR A 66 19.25 -12.68 9.88
C TYR A 66 17.85 -12.15 10.21
N LEU A 67 17.54 -12.10 11.49
CA LEU A 67 16.20 -11.84 12.04
C LEU A 67 15.60 -10.49 11.61
N ASP A 68 16.44 -9.48 11.36
CA ASP A 68 16.03 -8.14 10.93
C ASP A 68 15.15 -8.17 9.66
N ASN A 69 15.44 -9.06 8.71
CA ASN A 69 14.60 -9.22 7.52
C ASN A 69 13.15 -9.60 7.86
N VAL A 70 12.96 -10.49 8.84
CA VAL A 70 11.63 -10.93 9.29
C VAL A 70 10.92 -9.82 10.07
N VAL A 71 11.66 -9.12 10.93
CA VAL A 71 11.12 -7.97 11.70
C VAL A 71 10.64 -6.87 10.74
N ASP A 72 11.41 -6.56 9.71
CA ASP A 72 11.05 -5.58 8.70
C ASP A 72 9.80 -5.99 7.90
N ILE A 73 9.69 -7.26 7.52
CA ILE A 73 8.48 -7.77 6.83
C ILE A 73 7.22 -7.58 7.70
N ILE A 74 7.31 -7.92 8.99
CA ILE A 74 6.21 -7.70 9.93
C ILE A 74 5.88 -6.21 10.04
N GLY A 75 6.90 -5.35 10.12
CA GLY A 75 6.76 -3.90 10.17
C GLY A 75 6.02 -3.35 8.96
N TYR A 76 6.44 -3.73 7.74
CA TYR A 76 5.78 -3.27 6.51
C TYR A 76 4.33 -3.75 6.41
N MET A 77 4.06 -5.02 6.75
CA MET A 77 2.67 -5.52 6.76
C MET A 77 1.81 -4.86 7.84
N THR A 78 2.41 -4.47 8.96
CA THR A 78 1.70 -3.70 9.98
C THR A 78 1.31 -2.30 9.47
N LEU A 79 2.20 -1.63 8.73
CA LEU A 79 1.90 -0.35 8.09
C LEU A 79 0.78 -0.48 7.04
N VAL A 80 0.85 -1.52 6.20
CA VAL A 80 -0.23 -1.82 5.23
C VAL A 80 -1.56 -2.04 5.95
N LYS A 81 -1.58 -2.82 7.03
CA LYS A 81 -2.78 -3.08 7.84
C LYS A 81 -3.38 -1.76 8.38
N ILE A 82 -2.55 -0.87 8.91
CA ILE A 82 -3.00 0.42 9.44
C ILE A 82 -3.69 1.26 8.35
N GLU A 83 -3.12 1.32 7.14
CA GLU A 83 -3.75 2.06 6.03
C GLU A 83 -5.06 1.40 5.57
N MET A 84 -5.13 0.06 5.53
CA MET A 84 -6.38 -0.66 5.24
C MET A 84 -7.46 -0.34 6.28
N GLU A 85 -7.14 -0.32 7.57
CA GLU A 85 -8.08 0.01 8.64
C GLU A 85 -8.62 1.45 8.50
N LYS A 86 -7.76 2.41 8.15
CA LYS A 86 -8.18 3.78 7.86
C LYS A 86 -9.12 3.86 6.65
N GLU A 87 -8.86 3.08 5.61
CA GLU A 87 -9.70 3.04 4.42
C GLU A 87 -11.06 2.40 4.70
N HIS A 88 -11.09 1.31 5.45
CA HIS A 88 -12.35 0.69 5.91
C HIS A 88 -13.20 1.67 6.72
N ALA A 89 -12.61 2.36 7.69
CA ALA A 89 -13.32 3.34 8.51
C ALA A 89 -13.88 4.51 7.67
N ARG A 90 -13.16 4.96 6.63
CA ARG A 90 -13.67 5.98 5.69
C ARG A 90 -14.85 5.47 4.87
N ASN A 91 -14.78 4.24 4.38
CA ASN A 91 -15.83 3.63 3.58
C ASN A 91 -17.10 3.38 4.41
N GLU A 92 -16.98 2.95 5.66
CA GLU A 92 -18.13 2.80 6.57
C GLU A 92 -18.84 4.13 6.78
N LYS A 93 -18.13 5.20 7.11
CA LYS A 93 -18.70 6.55 7.28
C LYS A 93 -19.38 7.04 6.00
N PHE A 94 -18.77 6.79 4.84
CA PHE A 94 -19.37 7.16 3.56
C PHE A 94 -20.67 6.41 3.30
N ASN A 95 -20.71 5.11 3.58
CA ASN A 95 -21.91 4.29 3.41
C ASN A 95 -23.05 4.72 4.36
N GLU A 96 -22.72 5.06 5.62
CA GLU A 96 -23.68 5.62 6.56
C GLU A 96 -24.25 6.96 6.08
N TYR A 97 -23.37 7.84 5.54
CA TYR A 97 -23.82 9.10 4.96
C TYR A 97 -24.75 8.91 3.77
N VAL A 98 -24.41 8.03 2.82
CA VAL A 98 -25.24 7.73 1.64
C VAL A 98 -26.60 7.15 2.08
N LYS A 99 -26.61 6.25 3.05
CA LYS A 99 -27.83 5.68 3.62
C LYS A 99 -28.73 6.76 4.23
N ALA A 100 -28.16 7.63 5.05
CA ALA A 100 -28.90 8.74 5.67
C ALA A 100 -29.51 9.68 4.63
N GLN A 101 -28.81 9.93 3.51
CA GLN A 101 -29.33 10.75 2.40
C GLN A 101 -30.48 10.06 1.65
N SER A 102 -30.43 8.75 1.49
CA SER A 102 -31.48 7.98 0.79
C SER A 102 -32.76 7.81 1.62
N GLU A 103 -32.64 7.86 2.95
CA GLU A 103 -33.75 7.75 3.90
C GLU A 103 -34.33 9.12 4.29
N ALA A 104 -33.70 10.24 3.88
CA ALA A 104 -34.18 11.58 4.19
C ALA A 104 -35.48 11.88 3.43
N PRO A 105 -36.54 12.44 4.09
CA PRO A 105 -37.77 12.85 3.43
C PRO A 105 -37.49 13.92 2.36
N LEU A 106 -38.14 13.82 1.21
CA LEU A 106 -38.06 14.81 0.13
C LEU A 106 -38.33 16.21 0.68
N GLY A 107 -37.32 17.08 0.69
CA GLY A 107 -37.45 18.48 1.13
C GLY A 107 -36.61 18.88 2.36
N MET A 108 -35.88 17.95 2.99
CA MET A 108 -34.94 18.34 4.03
C MET A 108 -33.64 18.89 3.42
N PRO A 109 -33.08 20.00 3.96
CA PRO A 109 -31.80 20.49 3.49
C PRO A 109 -30.70 19.45 3.77
N ALA A 110 -29.80 19.27 2.80
CA ALA A 110 -28.63 18.38 2.95
C ALA A 110 -27.89 18.71 4.26
N ILE A 111 -27.55 17.68 5.04
CA ILE A 111 -26.76 17.85 6.26
C ILE A 111 -25.42 18.46 5.84
N LYS A 112 -25.15 19.69 6.26
CA LYS A 112 -23.84 20.31 6.06
C LYS A 112 -22.86 19.55 6.94
N THR A 113 -21.92 18.83 6.34
CA THR A 113 -20.77 18.32 7.07
C THR A 113 -19.89 19.50 7.46
N GLU A 114 -19.81 19.80 8.76
CA GLU A 114 -19.00 20.93 9.27
C GLU A 114 -17.49 20.66 9.19
N ASP A 115 -17.07 19.53 8.65
CA ASP A 115 -15.66 19.20 8.52
C ASP A 115 -15.21 19.26 7.04
N PRO A 116 -14.56 20.37 6.60
CA PRO A 116 -14.03 20.49 5.25
C PRO A 116 -12.87 19.53 4.98
N ASN A 117 -12.41 18.75 5.98
CA ASN A 117 -11.25 17.88 5.92
C ASN A 117 -11.61 16.38 5.87
N TRP A 118 -12.86 16.04 5.71
CA TRP A 118 -13.27 14.65 5.67
C TRP A 118 -12.78 13.90 4.39
N PHE A 119 -12.54 14.64 3.30
CA PHE A 119 -11.68 14.18 2.20
C PHE A 119 -10.23 14.49 2.57
N GLY A 120 -9.53 13.49 3.13
CA GLY A 120 -8.14 13.63 3.54
C GLY A 120 -7.35 14.49 2.57
N SER A 121 -6.56 15.41 3.10
CA SER A 121 -5.66 16.28 2.37
C SER A 121 -4.63 15.45 1.57
N GLY A 122 -5.04 15.00 0.39
CA GLY A 122 -4.14 14.58 -0.65
C GLY A 122 -3.58 15.85 -1.29
N SER A 123 -2.28 16.03 -1.17
CA SER A 123 -1.39 17.00 -1.81
C SER A 123 -2.00 17.82 -2.96
N ASN A 124 -1.90 19.14 -2.80
CA ASN A 124 -2.05 20.13 -3.87
C ASN A 124 -1.30 19.69 -5.13
N ASN A 125 -2.04 19.33 -6.16
CA ASN A 125 -1.65 19.53 -7.54
C ASN A 125 -2.80 20.25 -8.24
N SER A 126 -2.63 21.56 -8.36
CA SER A 126 -3.39 22.40 -9.25
C SER A 126 -3.10 21.95 -10.67
N HIS A 127 -4.04 21.25 -11.28
CA HIS A 127 -4.47 21.37 -12.67
C HIS A 127 -5.53 20.32 -12.96
N ASP A 128 -6.58 20.83 -13.59
CA ASP A 128 -7.70 20.16 -14.23
C ASP A 128 -8.97 20.05 -13.40
N GLU A 129 -9.73 21.13 -13.49
CA GLU A 129 -11.18 21.10 -13.46
C GLU A 129 -11.67 20.24 -14.62
N GLU A 130 -11.99 18.97 -14.39
CA GLU A 130 -13.05 18.25 -15.09
C GLU A 130 -13.48 17.03 -14.32
N LEU A 131 -14.72 17.13 -13.81
CA LEU A 131 -15.64 16.04 -13.44
C LEU A 131 -15.00 14.84 -12.68
N GLY A 132 -14.92 14.97 -11.37
CA GLY A 132 -14.55 13.90 -10.46
C GLY A 132 -15.46 12.70 -10.59
N ASN A 133 -14.95 11.65 -11.23
CA ASN A 133 -15.52 10.33 -11.14
C ASN A 133 -15.06 9.72 -9.80
N PRO A 134 -15.95 9.36 -8.86
CA PRO A 134 -15.52 8.68 -7.65
C PRO A 134 -14.88 7.36 -8.05
N ILE A 135 -13.66 7.14 -7.57
CA ILE A 135 -12.94 5.87 -7.74
C ILE A 135 -13.84 4.76 -7.27
N ARG A 136 -14.39 4.01 -8.22
CA ARG A 136 -15.29 2.89 -7.98
C ARG A 136 -14.43 1.69 -7.55
N TRP A 137 -14.20 1.58 -6.25
CA TRP A 137 -13.63 0.38 -5.68
C TRP A 137 -14.61 -0.78 -5.91
N ARG A 138 -14.26 -1.73 -6.77
CA ARG A 138 -14.99 -3.00 -6.88
C ARG A 138 -14.44 -3.92 -5.81
N GLY A 139 -15.16 -4.06 -4.71
CA GLY A 139 -14.85 -5.06 -3.71
C GLY A 139 -14.86 -6.48 -4.31
N PRO A 140 -14.13 -7.45 -3.72
CA PRO A 140 -13.93 -8.79 -4.26
C PRO A 140 -15.17 -9.70 -4.28
N TYR A 141 -16.38 -9.18 -4.04
CA TYR A 141 -17.63 -9.92 -3.97
C TYR A 141 -18.77 -9.28 -4.79
N SER A 142 -18.51 -8.86 -6.01
CA SER A 142 -19.59 -8.60 -6.98
C SER A 142 -19.69 -9.82 -7.89
N ASN A 143 -20.54 -10.75 -7.49
CA ASN A 143 -20.98 -11.86 -8.35
C ASN A 143 -21.86 -11.31 -9.49
N PRO A 144 -21.87 -11.99 -10.67
CA PRO A 144 -22.44 -11.54 -11.94
C PRO A 144 -23.93 -11.24 -11.88
#